data_7da6e8c408a6d8c52880594bd244f70f
#
_entry.id   7da6e8c408a6d8c52880594bd244f70f
#
_cell.length_a   1.000
_cell.length_b   1.000
_cell.length_c   1.000
_cell.angle_alpha   90.00
_cell.angle_beta   90.00
_cell.angle_gamma   90.00
#
_symmetry.space_group_name_H-M   'P 1'
#
loop_
_entity.id
_entity.type
_entity.pdbx_description
1 polymer ?
#
loop_
_entity_poly.entity_id
_entity_poly.type
_entity_poly.pdbx_seq_one_letter_code
_entity_poly.pdbx_strand_id
1 'polypeptide(L)'
;MEGYKKPAKAALYLVYVFDVLLAAISVGLPFIVTWYVETRGRDQTLPVTVMLTCYPCLPFAAAILISLRRILKNVLSGLILGDKNLKLLNAAAISSFAITAITVAAGRQYKPFYIIAFAAAALGLVFFVVKSLFSALLQKQREKDLGDIEEEL
;
A
#
# COMPACT_ATOMS: atom_id res chain seq x y z
N MET A 1 15.18 -14.25 20.14
CA MET A 1 13.97 -13.71 19.46
C MET A 1 14.03 -12.19 19.14
N GLU A 2 15.19 -11.56 19.14
CA GLU A 2 15.30 -10.12 18.80
C GLU A 2 15.61 -9.83 17.31
N GLY A 3 15.87 -10.86 16.52
CA GLY A 3 16.32 -10.70 15.13
C GLY A 3 15.32 -10.01 14.19
N TYR A 4 14.01 -10.13 14.41
CA TYR A 4 12.99 -9.51 13.56
C TYR A 4 12.68 -8.04 13.93
N LYS A 5 13.05 -7.62 15.14
CA LYS A 5 12.74 -6.24 15.61
C LYS A 5 13.56 -5.17 14.89
N LYS A 6 14.81 -5.47 14.53
CA LYS A 6 15.68 -4.54 13.79
C LYS A 6 15.14 -4.25 12.39
N PRO A 7 14.85 -5.25 11.52
CA PRO A 7 14.30 -5.00 10.21
C PRO A 7 12.90 -4.36 10.27
N ALA A 8 12.06 -4.72 11.24
CA ALA A 8 10.74 -4.12 11.41
C ALA A 8 10.80 -2.63 11.80
N LYS A 9 11.77 -2.23 12.64
CA LYS A 9 12.01 -0.80 12.95
C LYS A 9 12.50 -0.04 11.73
N ALA A 10 13.43 -0.61 10.94
CA ALA A 10 13.91 0.01 9.71
C ALA A 10 12.79 0.19 8.69
N ALA A 11 11.94 -0.84 8.51
CA ALA A 11 10.76 -0.76 7.65
C ALA A 11 9.77 0.30 8.12
N LEU A 12 9.53 0.42 9.44
CA LEU A 12 8.67 1.45 10.00
C LEU A 12 9.21 2.86 9.71
N TYR A 13 10.54 3.05 9.84
CA TYR A 13 11.18 4.32 9.50
C TYR A 13 11.01 4.68 8.03
N LEU A 14 11.16 3.68 7.15
CA LEU A 14 10.94 3.83 5.72
C LEU A 14 9.50 4.26 5.41
N VAL A 15 8.51 3.66 6.07
CA VAL A 15 7.09 4.06 5.91
C VAL A 15 6.86 5.50 6.33
N TYR A 16 7.48 5.98 7.41
CA TYR A 16 7.40 7.40 7.79
C TYR A 16 8.00 8.33 6.75
N VAL A 17 9.13 7.95 6.15
CA VAL A 17 9.73 8.72 5.04
C VAL A 17 8.77 8.80 3.85
N PHE A 18 8.12 7.68 3.50
CA PHE A 18 7.12 7.65 2.43
C PHE A 18 5.86 8.48 2.77
N ASP A 19 5.41 8.50 4.04
CA ASP A 19 4.30 9.36 4.49
C ASP A 19 4.63 10.85 4.24
N VAL A 20 5.84 11.29 4.63
CA VAL A 20 6.30 12.67 4.40
C VAL A 20 6.42 12.97 2.91
N LEU A 21 6.95 12.03 2.14
CA LEU A 21 7.10 12.16 0.69
C LEU A 21 5.73 12.26 0.00
N LEU A 22 4.76 11.46 0.41
CA LEU A 22 3.38 11.52 -0.09
C LEU A 22 2.74 12.88 0.20
N ALA A 23 2.92 13.41 1.40
CA ALA A 23 2.43 14.74 1.78
C ALA A 23 3.10 15.83 0.93
N ALA A 24 4.42 15.76 0.74
CA ALA A 24 5.16 16.71 -0.10
C ALA A 24 4.71 16.67 -1.56
N ILE A 25 4.51 15.46 -2.11
CA ILE A 25 3.98 15.29 -3.48
C ILE A 25 2.56 15.84 -3.58
N SER A 26 1.70 15.61 -2.60
CA SER A 26 0.31 16.09 -2.61
C SER A 26 0.23 17.61 -2.72
N VAL A 27 1.12 18.33 -2.03
CA VAL A 27 1.19 19.80 -2.06
C VAL A 27 1.96 20.30 -3.30
N GLY A 28 3.03 19.60 -3.68
CA GLY A 28 3.91 19.99 -4.78
C GLY A 28 3.38 19.67 -6.18
N LEU A 29 2.43 18.74 -6.28
CA LEU A 29 1.93 18.22 -7.56
C LEU A 29 1.46 19.34 -8.52
N PRO A 30 0.61 20.31 -8.12
CA PRO A 30 0.18 21.38 -9.02
C PRO A 30 1.37 22.23 -9.51
N PHE A 31 2.33 22.53 -8.65
CA PHE A 31 3.51 23.33 -9.02
C PHE A 31 4.41 22.58 -10.00
N ILE A 32 4.68 21.29 -9.74
CA ILE A 32 5.54 20.47 -10.60
C ILE A 32 4.91 20.29 -11.98
N VAL A 33 3.61 20.03 -12.04
CA VAL A 33 2.91 19.80 -13.31
C VAL A 33 2.82 21.08 -14.14
N THR A 34 2.52 22.21 -13.51
CA THR A 34 2.49 23.51 -14.20
C THR A 34 3.87 23.88 -14.75
N TRP A 35 4.91 23.78 -13.93
CA TRP A 35 6.29 24.03 -14.35
C TRP A 35 6.73 23.13 -15.52
N TYR A 36 6.36 21.83 -15.46
CA TYR A 36 6.70 20.87 -16.52
C TYR A 36 6.06 21.23 -17.87
N VAL A 37 4.80 21.67 -17.86
CA VAL A 37 4.07 22.06 -19.07
C VAL A 37 4.62 23.34 -19.67
N GLU A 38 4.91 24.35 -18.84
CA GLU A 38 5.52 25.62 -19.28
C GLU A 38 6.90 25.39 -19.89
N THR A 39 7.72 24.52 -19.29
CA THR A 39 9.10 24.26 -19.76
C THR A 39 9.15 23.44 -21.05
N ARG A 40 8.18 22.55 -21.27
CA ARG A 40 8.17 21.63 -22.41
C ARG A 40 7.23 22.02 -23.54
N GLY A 41 6.46 23.10 -23.42
CA GLY A 41 5.52 23.58 -24.43
C GLY A 41 4.48 22.55 -24.87
N ARG A 42 4.07 21.66 -23.93
CA ARG A 42 3.10 20.60 -24.20
C ARG A 42 1.66 21.05 -23.99
N ASP A 43 0.72 20.27 -24.57
CA ASP A 43 -0.71 20.54 -24.52
C ASP A 43 -1.20 20.84 -23.09
N GLN A 44 -1.97 21.90 -22.96
CA GLN A 44 -2.57 22.36 -21.68
C GLN A 44 -3.54 21.36 -21.05
N THR A 45 -3.92 20.29 -21.75
CA THR A 45 -4.77 19.22 -21.24
C THR A 45 -4.03 18.26 -20.32
N LEU A 46 -2.69 18.14 -20.44
CA LEU A 46 -1.87 17.25 -19.61
C LEU A 46 -1.93 17.55 -18.10
N PRO A 47 -1.85 18.82 -17.64
CA PRO A 47 -1.95 19.12 -16.21
C PRO A 47 -3.26 18.64 -15.59
N VAL A 48 -4.37 18.86 -16.30
CA VAL A 48 -5.70 18.49 -15.85
C VAL A 48 -5.81 16.95 -15.74
N THR A 49 -5.32 16.23 -16.73
CA THR A 49 -5.34 14.75 -16.72
C THR A 49 -4.50 14.18 -15.58
N VAL A 50 -3.30 14.72 -15.35
CA VAL A 50 -2.42 14.26 -14.27
C VAL A 50 -3.05 14.56 -12.91
N MET A 51 -3.56 15.78 -12.71
CA MET A 51 -4.22 16.14 -11.45
C MET A 51 -5.46 15.28 -11.20
N LEU A 52 -6.34 15.13 -12.20
CA LEU A 52 -7.57 14.34 -12.11
C LEU A 52 -7.29 12.86 -11.82
N THR A 53 -6.12 12.37 -12.19
CA THR A 53 -5.70 10.98 -11.92
C THR A 53 -5.00 10.87 -10.56
N CYS A 54 -4.08 11.75 -10.24
CA CYS A 54 -3.26 11.66 -9.03
C CYS A 54 -4.07 11.95 -7.76
N TYR A 55 -4.93 12.96 -7.77
CA TYR A 55 -5.71 13.31 -6.57
C TYR A 55 -6.61 12.17 -6.06
N PRO A 56 -7.37 11.44 -6.89
CA PRO A 56 -8.12 10.28 -6.41
C PRO A 56 -7.24 9.13 -5.93
N CYS A 57 -5.99 9.01 -6.40
CA CYS A 57 -5.07 7.99 -5.94
C CYS A 57 -4.49 8.28 -4.55
N LEU A 58 -4.42 9.55 -4.12
CA LEU A 58 -3.82 9.95 -2.84
C LEU A 58 -4.47 9.29 -1.61
N PRO A 59 -5.81 9.26 -1.44
CA PRO A 59 -6.41 8.61 -0.30
C PRO A 59 -6.14 7.10 -0.27
N PHE A 60 -6.07 6.44 -1.41
CA PHE A 60 -5.73 5.02 -1.48
C PHE A 60 -4.26 4.78 -1.15
N ALA A 61 -3.35 5.64 -1.62
CA ALA A 61 -1.94 5.57 -1.25
C ALA A 61 -1.75 5.79 0.26
N ALA A 62 -2.43 6.77 0.85
CA ALA A 62 -2.44 7.01 2.28
C ALA A 62 -2.99 5.80 3.06
N ALA A 63 -4.05 5.15 2.57
CA ALA A 63 -4.61 3.96 3.18
C ALA A 63 -3.61 2.79 3.19
N ILE A 64 -2.83 2.60 2.13
CA ILE A 64 -1.77 1.60 2.07
C ILE A 64 -0.69 1.90 3.13
N LEU A 65 -0.19 3.12 3.20
CA LEU A 65 0.85 3.52 4.15
C LEU A 65 0.38 3.40 5.60
N ILE A 66 -0.85 3.81 5.90
CA ILE A 66 -1.46 3.66 7.24
C ILE A 66 -1.59 2.17 7.61
N SER A 67 -2.01 1.33 6.67
CA SER A 67 -2.13 -0.11 6.88
C SER A 67 -0.77 -0.74 7.18
N LEU A 68 0.26 -0.43 6.38
CA LEU A 68 1.64 -0.90 6.60
C LEU A 68 2.19 -0.45 7.95
N ARG A 69 2.00 0.82 8.31
CA ARG A 69 2.44 1.36 9.60
C ARG A 69 1.79 0.65 10.79
N ARG A 70 0.49 0.35 10.70
CA ARG A 70 -0.23 -0.38 11.74
C ARG A 70 0.24 -1.84 11.84
N ILE A 71 0.43 -2.51 10.70
CA ILE A 71 0.95 -3.89 10.66
C ILE A 71 2.33 -3.93 11.30
N LEU A 72 3.26 -3.04 10.92
CA LEU A 72 4.60 -2.99 11.48
C LEU A 72 4.61 -2.72 12.99
N LYS A 73 3.72 -1.82 13.48
CA LYS A 73 3.55 -1.60 14.92
C LYS A 73 3.04 -2.86 15.63
N ASN A 74 2.07 -3.57 15.06
CA ASN A 74 1.56 -4.82 15.62
C ASN A 74 2.65 -5.90 15.67
N VAL A 75 3.47 -6.00 14.62
CA VAL A 75 4.63 -6.91 14.59
C VAL A 75 5.63 -6.57 15.68
N LEU A 76 5.95 -5.30 15.89
CA LEU A 76 6.85 -4.85 16.95
C LEU A 76 6.31 -5.12 18.36
N SER A 77 4.98 -5.12 18.52
CA SER A 77 4.29 -5.46 19.77
C SER A 77 4.14 -6.96 20.00
N GLY A 78 4.67 -7.82 19.08
CA GLY A 78 4.55 -9.26 19.17
C GLY A 78 3.24 -9.84 18.64
N LEU A 79 2.32 -8.99 18.17
CA LEU A 79 1.03 -9.41 17.58
C LEU A 79 1.20 -9.66 16.06
N ILE A 80 1.99 -10.68 15.72
CA ILE A 80 2.32 -10.97 14.31
C ILE A 80 1.09 -11.57 13.60
N LEU A 81 0.53 -12.63 14.18
CA LEU A 81 -0.63 -13.35 13.64
C LEU A 81 -1.90 -12.86 14.35
N GLY A 82 -2.73 -12.11 13.65
CA GLY A 82 -3.99 -11.61 14.18
C GLY A 82 -4.96 -11.17 13.08
N ASP A 83 -6.26 -11.31 13.32
CA ASP A 83 -7.34 -10.91 12.40
C ASP A 83 -7.26 -9.42 12.02
N LYS A 84 -6.71 -8.58 12.91
CA LYS A 84 -6.50 -7.15 12.63
C LYS A 84 -5.50 -6.93 11.50
N ASN A 85 -4.40 -7.70 11.47
CA ASN A 85 -3.39 -7.60 10.41
C ASN A 85 -3.93 -8.10 9.07
N LEU A 86 -4.77 -9.14 9.08
CA LEU A 86 -5.47 -9.63 7.87
C LEU A 86 -6.39 -8.57 7.27
N LYS A 87 -7.14 -7.84 8.10
CA LYS A 87 -8.00 -6.73 7.65
C LYS A 87 -7.19 -5.59 7.05
N LEU A 88 -6.04 -5.25 7.65
CA LEU A 88 -5.14 -4.21 7.14
C LEU A 88 -4.49 -4.61 5.82
N LEU A 89 -4.05 -5.85 5.67
CA LEU A 89 -3.52 -6.39 4.41
C LEU A 89 -4.58 -6.37 3.31
N ASN A 90 -5.83 -6.74 3.66
CA ASN A 90 -6.93 -6.67 2.71
C ASN A 90 -7.22 -5.22 2.26
N ALA A 91 -7.23 -4.27 3.18
CA ALA A 91 -7.41 -2.85 2.87
C ALA A 91 -6.28 -2.33 1.95
N ALA A 92 -5.04 -2.72 2.20
CA ALA A 92 -3.91 -2.36 1.36
C ALA A 92 -4.01 -2.96 -0.05
N ALA A 93 -4.42 -4.24 -0.16
CA ALA A 93 -4.64 -4.90 -1.45
C ALA A 93 -5.74 -4.22 -2.27
N ILE A 94 -6.91 -3.96 -1.65
CA ILE A 94 -8.03 -3.28 -2.31
C ILE A 94 -7.62 -1.88 -2.76
N SER A 95 -6.92 -1.12 -1.92
CA SER A 95 -6.42 0.22 -2.27
C SER A 95 -5.46 0.18 -3.45
N SER A 96 -4.57 -0.81 -3.52
CA SER A 96 -3.65 -1.00 -4.66
C SER A 96 -4.40 -1.30 -5.95
N PHE A 97 -5.43 -2.15 -5.93
CA PHE A 97 -6.26 -2.43 -7.09
C PHE A 97 -7.10 -1.22 -7.51
N ALA A 98 -7.58 -0.41 -6.57
CA ALA A 98 -8.27 0.85 -6.86
C ALA A 98 -7.35 1.83 -7.61
N ILE A 99 -6.10 2.00 -7.15
CA ILE A 99 -5.08 2.80 -7.86
C ILE A 99 -4.85 2.24 -9.26
N THR A 100 -4.75 0.92 -9.42
CA THR A 100 -4.59 0.26 -10.72
C THR A 100 -5.73 0.64 -11.66
N ALA A 101 -6.99 0.53 -11.22
CA ALA A 101 -8.15 0.85 -12.04
C ALA A 101 -8.15 2.32 -12.50
N ILE A 102 -7.85 3.25 -11.59
CA ILE A 102 -7.77 4.69 -11.88
C ILE A 102 -6.66 4.96 -12.90
N THR A 103 -5.47 4.39 -12.70
CA THR A 103 -4.31 4.64 -13.57
C THR A 103 -4.42 3.94 -14.92
N VAL A 104 -5.09 2.79 -15.03
CA VAL A 104 -5.43 2.16 -16.33
C VAL A 104 -6.37 3.06 -17.11
N ALA A 105 -7.41 3.61 -16.49
CA ALA A 105 -8.33 4.52 -17.16
C ALA A 105 -7.60 5.77 -17.69
N ALA A 106 -6.70 6.35 -16.89
CA ALA A 106 -5.88 7.49 -17.27
C ALA A 106 -4.83 7.16 -18.35
N GLY A 107 -4.36 5.92 -18.39
CA GLY A 107 -3.41 5.43 -19.38
C GLY A 107 -3.89 5.53 -20.82
N ARG A 108 -5.21 5.62 -21.03
CA ARG A 108 -5.80 5.89 -22.35
C ARG A 108 -5.43 7.28 -22.89
N GLN A 109 -5.28 8.24 -21.98
CA GLN A 109 -4.91 9.61 -22.34
C GLN A 109 -3.41 9.84 -22.29
N TYR A 110 -2.71 9.21 -21.34
CA TYR A 110 -1.27 9.36 -21.16
C TYR A 110 -0.61 8.01 -20.83
N LYS A 111 0.07 7.45 -21.84
CA LYS A 111 0.66 6.09 -21.80
C LYS A 111 1.54 5.78 -20.57
N PRO A 112 2.36 6.71 -20.00
CA PRO A 112 3.13 6.42 -18.78
C PRO A 112 2.32 5.94 -17.59
N PHE A 113 1.01 6.25 -17.48
CA PHE A 113 0.15 5.74 -16.40
C PHE A 113 0.00 4.21 -16.41
N TYR A 114 0.21 3.54 -17.54
CA TYR A 114 0.22 2.06 -17.59
C TYR A 114 1.36 1.46 -16.78
N ILE A 115 2.52 2.12 -16.70
CA ILE A 115 3.64 1.67 -15.85
C ILE A 115 3.25 1.75 -14.39
N ILE A 116 2.60 2.83 -13.98
CA ILE A 116 2.11 3.02 -12.60
C ILE A 116 1.02 1.98 -12.30
N ALA A 117 0.10 1.74 -13.25
CA ALA A 117 -0.92 0.73 -13.11
C ALA A 117 -0.34 -0.67 -12.91
N PHE A 118 0.67 -1.03 -13.69
CA PHE A 118 1.37 -2.32 -13.55
C PHE A 118 2.05 -2.45 -12.18
N ALA A 119 2.76 -1.42 -11.73
CA ALA A 119 3.40 -1.42 -10.41
C ALA A 119 2.37 -1.52 -9.27
N ALA A 120 1.26 -0.80 -9.36
CA ALA A 120 0.18 -0.86 -8.37
C ALA A 120 -0.51 -2.24 -8.35
N ALA A 121 -0.73 -2.86 -9.52
CA ALA A 121 -1.27 -4.21 -9.64
C ALA A 121 -0.33 -5.25 -9.00
N ALA A 122 0.97 -5.15 -9.27
CA ALA A 122 1.97 -6.04 -8.68
C ALA A 122 1.98 -5.92 -7.15
N LEU A 123 1.94 -4.70 -6.60
CA LEU A 123 1.81 -4.47 -5.15
C LEU A 123 0.52 -5.07 -4.59
N GLY A 124 -0.60 -4.90 -5.28
CA GLY A 124 -1.88 -5.48 -4.88
C GLY A 124 -1.82 -7.01 -4.79
N LEU A 125 -1.18 -7.65 -5.78
CA LEU A 125 -0.95 -9.10 -5.77
C LEU A 125 -0.05 -9.54 -4.60
N VAL A 126 1.03 -8.81 -4.32
CA VAL A 126 1.91 -9.11 -3.18
C VAL A 126 1.12 -9.05 -1.87
N PHE A 127 0.33 -7.99 -1.65
CA PHE A 127 -0.51 -7.89 -0.45
C PHE A 127 -1.54 -9.02 -0.36
N PHE A 128 -2.14 -9.40 -1.49
CA PHE A 128 -3.10 -10.49 -1.54
C PHE A 128 -2.46 -11.84 -1.20
N VAL A 129 -1.28 -12.14 -1.75
CA VAL A 129 -0.51 -13.36 -1.44
C VAL A 129 -0.10 -13.40 0.02
N VAL A 130 0.45 -12.30 0.55
CA VAL A 130 0.83 -12.19 1.96
C VAL A 130 -0.37 -12.40 2.86
N LYS A 131 -1.54 -11.80 2.54
CA LYS A 131 -2.78 -12.03 3.27
C LYS A 131 -3.18 -13.52 3.27
N SER A 132 -3.09 -14.19 2.12
CA SER A 132 -3.43 -15.61 2.00
C SER A 132 -2.54 -16.50 2.86
N LEU A 133 -1.22 -16.23 2.86
CA LEU A 133 -0.26 -16.94 3.71
C LEU A 133 -0.53 -16.72 5.20
N PHE A 134 -0.79 -15.46 5.60
CA PHE A 134 -1.14 -15.15 7.00
C PHE A 134 -2.43 -15.82 7.45
N SER A 135 -3.44 -15.87 6.58
CA SER A 135 -4.70 -16.56 6.85
C SER A 135 -4.49 -18.06 7.09
N ALA A 136 -3.69 -18.70 6.24
CA ALA A 136 -3.38 -20.13 6.37
C ALA A 136 -2.59 -20.44 7.66
N LEU A 137 -1.61 -19.59 8.00
CA LEU A 137 -0.83 -19.73 9.24
C LEU A 137 -1.70 -19.54 10.49
N LEU A 138 -2.61 -18.57 10.47
CA LEU A 138 -3.52 -18.30 11.58
C LEU A 138 -4.48 -19.46 11.80
N GLN A 139 -5.01 -20.04 10.72
CA GLN A 139 -5.87 -21.22 10.79
C GLN A 139 -5.14 -22.43 11.40
N LYS A 140 -3.92 -22.69 10.95
CA LYS A 140 -3.09 -23.78 11.48
C LYS A 140 -2.74 -23.59 12.96
N GLN A 141 -2.55 -22.36 13.40
CA GLN A 141 -2.32 -22.07 14.82
C GLN A 141 -3.56 -22.33 15.66
N ARG A 142 -4.75 -21.92 15.18
CA ARG A 142 -6.02 -22.19 15.86
C ARG A 142 -6.32 -23.70 15.98
N GLU A 143 -6.01 -24.47 14.95
CA GLU A 143 -6.17 -25.94 14.96
C GLU A 143 -5.26 -26.61 16.01
N LYS A 144 -4.01 -26.11 16.15
CA LYS A 144 -3.10 -26.60 17.19
C LYS A 144 -3.61 -26.28 18.60
N ASP A 145 -4.02 -25.03 18.82
CA ASP A 145 -4.53 -24.60 20.13
C ASP A 145 -5.78 -25.39 20.56
N LEU A 146 -6.62 -25.77 19.60
CA LEU A 146 -7.79 -26.63 19.85
C LEU A 146 -7.39 -28.07 20.14
N GLY A 147 -6.42 -28.65 19.44
CA GLY A 147 -5.92 -30.01 19.68
C GLY A 147 -5.26 -30.14 21.04
N ASP A 148 -4.48 -29.16 21.48
CA ASP A 148 -3.86 -29.17 22.81
C ASP A 148 -4.91 -29.11 23.94
N ILE A 149 -6.05 -28.43 23.74
CA ILE A 149 -7.17 -28.41 24.72
C ILE A 149 -7.89 -29.76 24.79
N GLU A 150 -8.04 -30.47 23.67
CA GLU A 150 -8.69 -31.79 23.64
C GLU A 150 -7.81 -32.85 24.29
N GLU A 151 -6.48 -32.74 24.25
CA GLU A 151 -5.56 -33.69 24.94
C GLU A 151 -5.51 -33.45 26.47
N GLU A 152 -5.84 -32.24 26.94
CA GLU A 152 -5.87 -31.90 28.38
C GLU A 152 -7.21 -32.30 29.07
N LEU A 153 -8.22 -32.61 28.30
CA LEU A 153 -9.55 -33.05 28.82
C LEU A 153 -9.69 -34.56 28.89
#